data_f4c439d7264dbedcfda31d7a8e73c7ee
#
_entry.id   f4c439d7264dbedcfda31d7a8e73c7ee
#
_cell.length_a   1.000
_cell.length_b   1.000
_cell.length_c   1.000
_cell.angle_alpha   90.00
_cell.angle_beta   90.00
_cell.angle_gamma   90.00
#
_symmetry.space_group_name_H-M   'P 1'
#
loop_
_entity.id
_entity.type
_entity.pdbx_description
1 polymer ?
#
loop_
_entity_poly.entity_id
_entity_poly.type
_entity_poly.pdbx_seq_one_letter_code
_entity_poly.pdbx_strand_id
1 'polypeptide(L)'
;EIRLSLVGSEMCIRDSMNPDEFSGILTRGGTILGTKRQPFKMMQVIGEDNVDKVKCMKETYKKQKLDCLLTLGGNGTHKTSRLLADEGLNVIGLPKTIDNDIYGTDVTFGFHSAVDIATDAIDRLHTTANSHSRILLCEIMGNKAGWLTLNAGIAGGADIILIPEIPYDIDKVCKSVIKRSESGKNFSIIAVAEGVFDKEEAQMKKKERAKKRAEVGIVTATNRIASQIQAKTGLETRVCVPGHMLRGGSPSAYDRILATQFGVHAAGLILQEKYGRTVAKIGGKITSNKLEDIAGKTKFVSPDGQLVITAKDLGISFGD
;
A
#
# COMPACT_ATOMS: atom_id res chain seq x y z
N GLU A 1 2.56 19.10 26.34
CA GLU A 1 1.76 17.89 26.61
C GLU A 1 1.04 17.47 25.33
N ILE A 2 1.43 16.35 24.73
CA ILE A 2 0.76 15.85 23.52
C ILE A 2 -0.35 14.91 23.97
N ARG A 3 -1.58 15.26 23.67
CA ARG A 3 -2.77 14.46 24.01
C ARG A 3 -3.24 13.70 22.79
N LEU A 4 -3.29 12.38 22.89
CA LEU A 4 -3.85 11.50 21.86
C LEU A 4 -5.29 11.12 22.17
N SER A 5 -6.14 11.24 21.16
CA SER A 5 -7.51 10.72 21.21
C SER A 5 -7.71 9.79 20.01
N LEU A 6 -8.07 8.53 20.28
CA LEU A 6 -8.52 7.58 19.25
C LEU A 6 -10.03 7.73 19.08
N VAL A 7 -10.45 8.23 17.92
CA VAL A 7 -11.86 8.35 17.57
C VAL A 7 -12.28 7.14 16.76
N GLY A 8 -13.19 6.32 17.29
CA GLY A 8 -13.77 5.24 16.48
C GLY A 8 -14.18 3.96 17.21
N SER A 9 -14.25 3.94 18.51
CA SER A 9 -14.87 2.87 19.29
C SER A 9 -15.42 3.42 20.62
N GLU A 10 -16.23 2.63 21.31
CA GLU A 10 -16.87 2.96 22.60
C GLU A 10 -15.85 3.29 23.72
N MET A 11 -14.56 3.13 23.49
CA MET A 11 -13.49 3.58 24.38
C MET A 11 -12.64 4.63 23.69
N CYS A 12 -12.86 5.91 24.03
CA CYS A 12 -11.86 6.95 23.82
C CYS A 12 -10.71 6.69 24.79
N ILE A 13 -9.66 6.00 24.33
CA ILE A 13 -8.41 5.93 25.08
C ILE A 13 -7.75 7.29 24.92
N ARG A 14 -7.71 8.05 26.01
CA ARG A 14 -6.99 9.30 26.13
C ARG A 14 -5.75 9.04 26.94
N ASP A 15 -4.61 9.16 26.29
CA ASP A 15 -3.31 9.06 26.95
C ASP A 15 -2.51 10.33 26.72
N SER A 16 -1.76 10.78 27.73
CA SER A 16 -0.81 11.88 27.63
C SER A 16 0.55 11.28 27.30
N MET A 17 1.16 11.69 26.19
CA MET A 17 2.48 11.21 25.84
C MET A 17 3.56 11.99 26.60
N ASN A 18 4.33 11.27 27.40
CA ASN A 18 5.54 11.80 28.05
C ASN A 18 6.74 11.55 27.11
N PRO A 19 7.65 12.52 26.92
CA PRO A 19 8.86 12.32 26.14
C PRO A 19 9.67 11.07 26.51
N ASP A 20 9.69 10.69 27.77
CA ASP A 20 10.40 9.50 28.25
C ASP A 20 9.82 8.17 27.72
N GLU A 21 8.53 8.14 27.38
CA GLU A 21 7.85 6.97 26.82
C GLU A 21 8.22 6.71 25.35
N PHE A 22 8.82 7.68 24.67
CA PHE A 22 9.31 7.54 23.29
C PHE A 22 10.69 6.90 23.18
N SER A 23 11.36 6.66 24.30
CA SER A 23 12.65 5.96 24.30
C SER A 23 12.48 4.55 23.73
N GLY A 24 13.29 4.21 22.71
CA GLY A 24 13.29 2.88 22.08
C GLY A 24 12.15 2.58 21.10
N ILE A 25 11.23 3.51 20.79
CA ILE A 25 10.14 3.24 19.85
C ILE A 25 10.57 3.15 18.38
N LEU A 26 11.73 3.68 18.01
CA LEU A 26 12.21 3.70 16.62
C LEU A 26 12.32 2.31 15.99
N THR A 27 12.54 1.28 16.77
CA THR A 27 12.65 -0.10 16.29
C THR A 27 11.34 -0.87 16.33
N ARG A 28 10.28 -0.28 16.88
CA ARG A 28 8.97 -0.93 17.03
C ARG A 28 8.15 -0.75 15.76
N GLY A 29 7.71 -1.86 15.17
CA GLY A 29 6.74 -1.85 14.09
C GLY A 29 5.31 -1.68 14.58
N GLY A 30 4.38 -1.54 13.62
CA GLY A 30 2.97 -1.31 13.92
C GLY A 30 2.69 0.09 14.44
N THR A 31 1.83 0.22 15.44
CA THR A 31 1.49 1.51 16.08
C THR A 31 1.28 1.35 17.58
N ILE A 32 1.86 2.26 18.37
CA ILE A 32 1.59 2.35 19.82
C ILE A 32 0.24 2.97 20.13
N LEU A 33 -0.40 3.61 19.12
CA LEU A 33 -1.68 4.33 19.26
C LEU A 33 -2.88 3.42 19.08
N GLY A 34 -2.67 2.17 18.62
CA GLY A 34 -3.73 1.34 18.11
C GLY A 34 -4.32 1.87 16.79
N THR A 35 -5.19 1.11 16.17
CA THR A 35 -5.85 1.52 14.94
C THR A 35 -7.20 0.84 14.79
N LYS A 36 -8.18 1.54 14.20
CA LYS A 36 -9.45 0.98 13.79
C LYS A 36 -9.74 1.36 12.34
N ARG A 37 -10.18 0.39 11.56
CA ARG A 37 -10.57 0.65 10.17
C ARG A 37 -11.99 1.19 10.11
N GLN A 38 -12.11 2.49 9.83
CA GLN A 38 -13.39 3.15 9.54
C GLN A 38 -13.44 3.49 8.05
N PRO A 39 -14.29 2.82 7.24
CA PRO A 39 -14.42 3.15 5.83
C PRO A 39 -14.94 4.58 5.63
N PHE A 40 -14.28 5.38 4.79
CA PHE A 40 -14.68 6.77 4.52
C PHE A 40 -16.16 6.89 4.11
N LYS A 41 -16.66 5.93 3.33
CA LYS A 41 -18.08 5.92 2.90
C LYS A 41 -19.08 5.86 4.06
N MET A 42 -18.65 5.35 5.21
CA MET A 42 -19.47 5.22 6.42
C MET A 42 -19.35 6.42 7.36
N MET A 43 -18.50 7.40 7.04
CA MET A 43 -18.29 8.58 7.88
C MET A 43 -19.52 9.49 7.96
N GLN A 44 -20.21 9.66 6.82
CA GLN A 44 -21.40 10.50 6.69
C GLN A 44 -22.71 9.70 6.72
N VAL A 45 -22.63 8.39 6.95
CA VAL A 45 -23.82 7.53 7.05
C VAL A 45 -24.22 7.43 8.52
N ILE A 46 -25.41 7.91 8.83
CA ILE A 46 -26.08 7.68 10.12
C ILE A 46 -26.64 6.26 10.05
N GLY A 47 -26.11 5.36 10.87
CA GLY A 47 -26.53 3.96 10.94
C GLY A 47 -27.77 3.77 11.83
N GLU A 48 -28.12 2.52 12.10
CA GLU A 48 -29.20 2.16 13.03
C GLU A 48 -28.96 2.66 14.45
N ASP A 49 -27.68 2.91 14.80
CA ASP A 49 -27.25 3.53 16.05
C ASP A 49 -27.55 5.04 16.16
N ASN A 50 -28.07 5.63 15.09
CA ASN A 50 -28.40 7.05 14.95
C ASN A 50 -27.23 8.01 15.28
N VAL A 51 -25.97 7.54 15.11
CA VAL A 51 -24.76 8.30 15.44
C VAL A 51 -24.24 9.05 14.22
N ASP A 52 -24.25 10.38 14.31
CA ASP A 52 -23.49 11.26 13.39
C ASP A 52 -22.03 11.31 13.82
N LYS A 53 -21.21 10.51 13.12
CA LYS A 53 -19.78 10.35 13.44
C LYS A 53 -18.99 11.65 13.29
N VAL A 54 -19.32 12.47 12.29
CA VAL A 54 -18.65 13.76 12.07
C VAL A 54 -18.93 14.72 13.21
N LYS A 55 -20.21 14.80 13.62
CA LYS A 55 -20.62 15.60 14.76
C LYS A 55 -19.93 15.14 16.04
N CYS A 56 -19.93 13.83 16.31
CA CYS A 56 -19.24 13.28 17.49
C CYS A 56 -17.74 13.58 17.50
N MET A 57 -17.08 13.53 16.33
CA MET A 57 -15.66 13.91 16.21
C MET A 57 -15.45 15.39 16.54
N LYS A 58 -16.30 16.28 16.02
CA LYS A 58 -16.24 17.73 16.32
C LYS A 58 -16.47 18.01 17.81
N GLU A 59 -17.43 17.36 18.42
CA GLU A 59 -17.72 17.48 19.84
C GLU A 59 -16.55 16.98 20.69
N THR A 60 -15.97 15.83 20.33
CA THR A 60 -14.78 15.27 21.00
C THR A 60 -13.59 16.21 20.87
N TYR A 61 -13.33 16.74 19.67
CA TYR A 61 -12.25 17.71 19.42
C TYR A 61 -12.37 18.92 20.36
N LYS A 62 -13.57 19.52 20.44
CA LYS A 62 -13.86 20.66 21.32
C LYS A 62 -13.76 20.29 22.80
N LYS A 63 -14.39 19.17 23.22
CA LYS A 63 -14.38 18.69 24.60
C LYS A 63 -13.00 18.44 25.14
N GLN A 64 -12.12 17.90 24.27
CA GLN A 64 -10.73 17.61 24.61
C GLN A 64 -9.82 18.84 24.48
N LYS A 65 -10.35 19.98 24.02
CA LYS A 65 -9.58 21.22 23.78
C LYS A 65 -8.34 20.97 22.93
N LEU A 66 -8.53 20.24 21.82
CA LEU A 66 -7.42 19.94 20.89
C LEU A 66 -7.14 21.16 20.01
N ASP A 67 -5.87 21.51 19.84
CA ASP A 67 -5.42 22.59 18.95
C ASP A 67 -5.30 22.09 17.50
N CYS A 68 -4.92 20.83 17.32
CA CYS A 68 -4.76 20.19 16.01
C CYS A 68 -4.98 18.67 16.11
N LEU A 69 -5.45 18.07 15.03
CA LEU A 69 -5.55 16.63 14.86
C LEU A 69 -4.50 16.16 13.83
N LEU A 70 -3.55 15.34 14.27
CA LEU A 70 -2.64 14.64 13.38
C LEU A 70 -3.26 13.30 12.95
N THR A 71 -3.33 13.06 11.64
CA THR A 71 -3.92 11.84 11.08
C THR A 71 -2.86 11.04 10.32
N LEU A 72 -2.60 9.81 10.78
CA LEU A 72 -1.60 8.92 10.18
C LEU A 72 -2.31 7.79 9.43
N GLY A 73 -2.20 7.77 8.10
CA GLY A 73 -2.86 6.71 7.34
C GLY A 73 -2.76 6.84 5.83
N GLY A 74 -3.48 5.96 5.13
CA GLY A 74 -3.54 5.90 3.68
C GLY A 74 -4.63 6.79 3.06
N ASN A 75 -4.99 6.51 1.81
CA ASN A 75 -5.98 7.28 1.03
C ASN A 75 -7.33 7.48 1.75
N GLY A 76 -7.82 6.45 2.45
CA GLY A 76 -9.06 6.55 3.23
C GLY A 76 -8.95 7.59 4.35
N THR A 77 -7.84 7.58 5.08
CA THR A 77 -7.55 8.54 6.15
C THR A 77 -7.46 9.96 5.60
N HIS A 78 -6.77 10.18 4.47
CA HIS A 78 -6.67 11.50 3.84
C HIS A 78 -8.03 12.06 3.41
N LYS A 79 -8.95 11.22 2.94
CA LYS A 79 -10.34 11.63 2.67
C LYS A 79 -11.08 12.07 3.93
N THR A 80 -10.93 11.32 5.02
CA THR A 80 -11.50 11.69 6.32
C THR A 80 -10.87 12.98 6.84
N SER A 81 -9.56 13.14 6.73
CA SER A 81 -8.83 14.35 7.11
C SER A 81 -9.34 15.57 6.36
N ARG A 82 -9.57 15.43 5.05
CA ARG A 82 -10.15 16.48 4.22
C ARG A 82 -11.56 16.84 4.70
N LEU A 83 -12.42 15.85 4.91
CA LEU A 83 -13.78 16.05 5.42
C LEU A 83 -13.76 16.84 6.75
N LEU A 84 -12.90 16.45 7.69
CA LEU A 84 -12.80 17.12 8.99
C LEU A 84 -12.23 18.55 8.87
N ALA A 85 -11.31 18.78 7.95
CA ALA A 85 -10.80 20.12 7.66
C ALA A 85 -11.89 21.03 7.05
N ASP A 86 -12.70 20.51 6.13
CA ASP A 86 -13.85 21.20 5.55
C ASP A 86 -14.92 21.54 6.60
N GLU A 87 -15.03 20.72 7.66
CA GLU A 87 -15.88 20.94 8.83
C GLU A 87 -15.26 21.92 9.87
N GLY A 88 -14.13 22.53 9.55
CA GLY A 88 -13.50 23.58 10.34
C GLY A 88 -12.57 23.10 11.45
N LEU A 89 -12.11 21.84 11.42
CA LEU A 89 -11.08 21.33 12.34
C LEU A 89 -9.67 21.60 11.80
N ASN A 90 -8.74 21.89 12.69
CA ASN A 90 -7.32 21.96 12.37
C ASN A 90 -6.77 20.54 12.19
N VAL A 91 -6.45 20.15 10.96
CA VAL A 91 -6.00 18.78 10.63
C VAL A 91 -4.71 18.84 9.84
N ILE A 92 -3.77 17.95 10.15
CA ILE A 92 -2.56 17.69 9.38
C ILE A 92 -2.46 16.19 9.13
N GLY A 93 -2.34 15.79 7.87
CA GLY A 93 -2.17 14.41 7.44
C GLY A 93 -0.70 13.98 7.37
N LEU A 94 -0.43 12.73 7.66
CA LEU A 94 0.86 12.07 7.45
C LEU A 94 0.64 10.78 6.64
N PRO A 95 1.34 10.60 5.50
CA PRO A 95 1.07 9.51 4.55
C PRO A 95 1.69 8.18 5.03
N LYS A 96 0.94 7.43 5.85
CA LYS A 96 1.32 6.14 6.43
C LYS A 96 0.64 5.00 5.66
N THR A 97 1.33 4.42 4.71
CA THR A 97 0.87 3.22 3.98
C THR A 97 2.05 2.49 3.34
N ILE A 98 1.95 1.17 3.23
CA ILE A 98 2.91 0.35 2.49
C ILE A 98 2.66 0.41 0.97
N ASP A 99 1.50 0.87 0.52
CA ASP A 99 1.06 0.83 -0.89
C ASP A 99 1.74 1.91 -1.75
N ASN A 100 2.33 2.93 -1.13
CA ASN A 100 2.93 4.11 -1.79
C ASN A 100 2.01 4.80 -2.80
N ASP A 101 0.71 4.77 -2.53
CA ASP A 101 -0.37 5.18 -3.44
C ASP A 101 -0.94 6.58 -3.16
N ILE A 102 -0.32 7.34 -2.22
CA ILE A 102 -0.76 8.70 -1.90
C ILE A 102 -0.26 9.68 -2.96
N TYR A 103 -1.21 10.37 -3.59
CA TYR A 103 -0.90 11.39 -4.59
C TYR A 103 -0.16 12.57 -3.96
N GLY A 104 0.79 13.17 -4.72
CA GLY A 104 1.51 14.36 -4.29
C GLY A 104 2.68 14.12 -3.33
N THR A 105 3.08 12.88 -3.10
CA THR A 105 4.33 12.54 -2.41
C THR A 105 5.10 11.45 -3.16
N ASP A 106 6.42 11.55 -3.20
CA ASP A 106 7.26 10.55 -3.84
C ASP A 106 7.22 9.23 -3.09
N VAL A 107 7.14 9.29 -1.76
CA VAL A 107 7.19 8.11 -0.90
C VAL A 107 6.33 8.27 0.35
N THR A 108 5.76 7.15 0.79
CA THR A 108 5.02 7.02 2.06
C THR A 108 5.84 6.22 3.06
N PHE A 109 5.75 6.54 4.35
CA PHE A 109 6.48 5.74 5.34
C PHE A 109 5.76 4.42 5.63
N GLY A 110 6.57 3.36 5.75
CA GLY A 110 6.16 1.96 5.76
C GLY A 110 6.37 1.25 4.41
N PHE A 111 6.52 1.99 3.30
CA PHE A 111 6.71 1.42 1.98
C PHE A 111 8.03 0.68 1.84
N HIS A 112 9.16 1.29 2.20
CA HIS A 112 10.47 0.65 2.07
C HIS A 112 10.63 -0.56 2.99
N SER A 113 10.09 -0.51 4.20
CA SER A 113 10.05 -1.69 5.08
C SER A 113 9.29 -2.86 4.46
N ALA A 114 8.18 -2.57 3.79
CA ALA A 114 7.41 -3.61 3.09
C ALA A 114 8.13 -4.11 1.82
N VAL A 115 8.86 -3.24 1.10
CA VAL A 115 9.72 -3.66 -0.03
C VAL A 115 10.78 -4.64 0.46
N ASP A 116 11.47 -4.35 1.57
CA ASP A 116 12.50 -5.24 2.12
C ASP A 116 11.92 -6.63 2.46
N ILE A 117 10.75 -6.69 3.09
CA ILE A 117 10.09 -7.95 3.43
C ILE A 117 9.61 -8.70 2.19
N ALA A 118 9.05 -7.99 1.21
CA ALA A 118 8.60 -8.60 -0.04
C ALA A 118 9.77 -9.13 -0.88
N THR A 119 10.90 -8.42 -0.87
CA THR A 119 12.15 -8.85 -1.51
C THR A 119 12.69 -10.10 -0.83
N ASP A 120 12.79 -10.14 0.52
CA ASP A 120 13.21 -11.35 1.25
C ASP A 120 12.29 -12.56 0.94
N ALA A 121 10.99 -12.33 0.81
CA ALA A 121 10.07 -13.39 0.42
C ALA A 121 10.37 -13.94 -1.00
N ILE A 122 10.66 -13.06 -1.97
CA ILE A 122 11.04 -13.45 -3.33
C ILE A 122 12.40 -14.18 -3.34
N ASP A 123 13.40 -13.67 -2.63
CA ASP A 123 14.74 -14.26 -2.51
C ASP A 123 14.67 -15.72 -2.01
N ARG A 124 13.84 -15.98 -1.01
CA ARG A 124 13.61 -17.33 -0.48
C ARG A 124 12.97 -18.27 -1.50
N LEU A 125 12.16 -17.74 -2.43
CA LEU A 125 11.54 -18.55 -3.49
C LEU A 125 12.55 -19.01 -4.55
N HIS A 126 13.62 -18.26 -4.82
CA HIS A 126 14.62 -18.63 -5.83
C HIS A 126 15.25 -20.01 -5.57
N THR A 127 15.62 -20.28 -4.33
CA THR A 127 16.30 -21.55 -3.99
C THR A 127 15.39 -22.76 -4.19
N THR A 128 14.13 -22.67 -3.75
CA THR A 128 13.17 -23.75 -3.92
C THR A 128 12.67 -23.87 -5.35
N ALA A 129 12.53 -22.75 -6.08
CA ALA A 129 12.15 -22.75 -7.49
C ALA A 129 13.21 -23.49 -8.34
N ASN A 130 14.48 -23.18 -8.12
CA ASN A 130 15.61 -23.82 -8.80
C ASN A 130 15.69 -25.32 -8.47
N SER A 131 15.54 -25.70 -7.19
CA SER A 131 15.66 -27.10 -6.76
C SER A 131 14.58 -28.00 -7.35
N HIS A 132 13.40 -27.47 -7.65
CA HIS A 132 12.24 -28.23 -8.12
C HIS A 132 11.85 -27.95 -9.57
N SER A 133 12.58 -27.09 -10.27
CA SER A 133 12.27 -26.67 -11.65
C SER A 133 10.83 -26.17 -11.81
N ARG A 134 10.38 -25.30 -10.88
CA ARG A 134 9.00 -24.83 -10.80
C ARG A 134 8.85 -23.36 -11.18
N ILE A 135 7.62 -23.00 -11.55
CA ILE A 135 7.22 -21.60 -11.66
C ILE A 135 6.58 -21.18 -10.33
N LEU A 136 7.19 -20.21 -9.65
CA LEU A 136 6.69 -19.70 -8.38
C LEU A 136 6.12 -18.30 -8.57
N LEU A 137 4.87 -18.14 -8.13
CA LEU A 137 4.18 -16.84 -8.12
C LEU A 137 4.16 -16.31 -6.68
N CYS A 138 4.63 -15.08 -6.49
CA CYS A 138 4.55 -14.38 -5.21
C CYS A 138 3.49 -13.29 -5.28
N GLU A 139 2.39 -13.43 -4.51
CA GLU A 139 1.36 -12.40 -4.41
C GLU A 139 1.81 -11.31 -3.44
N ILE A 140 1.84 -10.07 -3.91
CA ILE A 140 2.32 -8.92 -3.15
C ILE A 140 1.17 -7.93 -2.96
N MET A 141 0.99 -7.44 -1.72
CA MET A 141 0.03 -6.39 -1.40
C MET A 141 0.35 -5.09 -2.15
N GLY A 142 -0.58 -4.15 -2.17
CA GLY A 142 -0.44 -2.86 -2.84
C GLY A 142 -1.80 -2.27 -3.23
N ASN A 143 -2.89 -2.96 -2.89
CA ASN A 143 -4.27 -2.58 -3.15
C ASN A 143 -4.52 -2.34 -4.65
N LYS A 144 -4.51 -1.09 -5.13
CA LYS A 144 -4.80 -0.73 -6.53
C LYS A 144 -3.56 -0.27 -7.30
N ALA A 145 -2.42 -0.15 -6.63
CA ALA A 145 -1.18 0.36 -7.20
C ALA A 145 -0.08 -0.70 -7.13
N GLY A 146 0.69 -0.81 -8.19
CA GLY A 146 1.74 -1.82 -8.35
C GLY A 146 3.09 -1.43 -7.76
N TRP A 147 3.21 -0.33 -7.01
CA TRP A 147 4.49 0.17 -6.52
C TRP A 147 5.29 -0.86 -5.72
N LEU A 148 4.63 -1.53 -4.78
CA LEU A 148 5.30 -2.51 -3.92
C LEU A 148 5.77 -3.71 -4.74
N THR A 149 4.92 -4.24 -5.60
CA THR A 149 5.22 -5.36 -6.48
C THR A 149 6.34 -5.05 -7.47
N LEU A 150 6.32 -3.84 -8.06
CA LEU A 150 7.35 -3.40 -9.00
C LEU A 150 8.73 -3.33 -8.33
N ASN A 151 8.79 -2.65 -7.17
CA ASN A 151 10.07 -2.49 -6.46
C ASN A 151 10.61 -3.82 -5.94
N ALA A 152 9.79 -4.61 -5.27
CA ALA A 152 10.20 -5.90 -4.74
C ALA A 152 10.51 -6.92 -5.86
N GLY A 153 9.76 -6.89 -6.96
CA GLY A 153 10.00 -7.76 -8.11
C GLY A 153 11.33 -7.48 -8.80
N ILE A 154 11.68 -6.19 -8.97
CA ILE A 154 12.99 -5.81 -9.53
C ILE A 154 14.11 -6.19 -8.54
N ALA A 155 13.97 -5.81 -7.27
CA ALA A 155 15.00 -6.05 -6.25
C ALA A 155 15.23 -7.55 -6.00
N GLY A 156 14.17 -8.36 -5.98
CA GLY A 156 14.22 -9.81 -5.80
C GLY A 156 14.45 -10.60 -7.09
N GLY A 157 14.72 -9.94 -8.22
CA GLY A 157 15.06 -10.63 -9.49
C GLY A 157 13.92 -11.46 -10.08
N ALA A 158 12.67 -10.98 -9.97
CA ALA A 158 11.55 -11.64 -10.64
C ALA A 158 11.69 -11.57 -12.16
N ASP A 159 11.33 -12.64 -12.86
CA ASP A 159 11.39 -12.75 -14.31
C ASP A 159 10.18 -12.10 -14.98
N ILE A 160 9.06 -12.06 -14.27
CA ILE A 160 7.80 -11.45 -14.70
C ILE A 160 7.22 -10.64 -13.54
N ILE A 161 6.77 -9.43 -13.82
CA ILE A 161 6.13 -8.54 -12.85
C ILE A 161 4.76 -8.14 -13.38
N LEU A 162 3.69 -8.51 -12.66
CA LEU A 162 2.31 -8.21 -13.06
C LEU A 162 1.71 -7.18 -12.10
N ILE A 163 1.38 -6.00 -12.63
CA ILE A 163 0.83 -4.87 -11.87
C ILE A 163 -0.50 -4.37 -12.44
N PRO A 164 -1.36 -3.75 -11.63
CA PRO A 164 -2.68 -3.29 -12.09
C PRO A 164 -2.63 -2.27 -13.23
N GLU A 165 -1.57 -1.46 -13.28
CA GLU A 165 -1.40 -0.38 -14.26
C GLU A 165 -1.06 -0.88 -15.66
N ILE A 166 -0.62 -2.14 -15.76
CA ILE A 166 -0.31 -2.82 -17.03
C ILE A 166 -1.14 -4.11 -17.07
N PRO A 167 -2.36 -4.08 -17.64
CA PRO A 167 -3.21 -5.26 -17.75
C PRO A 167 -2.51 -6.36 -18.57
N TYR A 168 -2.35 -7.53 -17.96
CA TYR A 168 -1.62 -8.62 -18.57
C TYR A 168 -2.45 -9.40 -19.60
N ASP A 169 -1.73 -10.04 -20.52
CA ASP A 169 -2.21 -11.05 -21.44
C ASP A 169 -1.58 -12.39 -21.02
N ILE A 170 -2.42 -13.37 -20.68
CA ILE A 170 -1.93 -14.66 -20.17
C ILE A 170 -1.08 -15.40 -21.20
N ASP A 171 -1.37 -15.25 -22.50
CA ASP A 171 -0.60 -15.91 -23.56
C ASP A 171 0.80 -15.32 -23.67
N LYS A 172 0.96 -14.02 -23.44
CA LYS A 172 2.28 -13.38 -23.39
C LYS A 172 3.06 -13.78 -22.15
N VAL A 173 2.39 -13.92 -20.99
CA VAL A 173 3.00 -14.47 -19.77
C VAL A 173 3.49 -15.89 -20.01
N CYS A 174 2.66 -16.77 -20.57
CA CYS A 174 3.05 -18.14 -20.91
C CYS A 174 4.22 -18.19 -21.92
N LYS A 175 4.19 -17.32 -22.94
CA LYS A 175 5.30 -17.21 -23.91
C LYS A 175 6.62 -16.83 -23.24
N SER A 176 6.60 -15.92 -22.29
CA SER A 176 7.79 -15.51 -21.52
C SER A 176 8.34 -16.66 -20.69
N VAL A 177 7.47 -17.43 -20.03
CA VAL A 177 7.82 -18.62 -19.25
C VAL A 177 8.44 -19.71 -20.15
N ILE A 178 7.81 -20.02 -21.27
CA ILE A 178 8.28 -21.03 -22.23
C ILE A 178 9.65 -20.64 -22.80
N LYS A 179 9.78 -19.40 -23.29
CA LYS A 179 11.07 -18.88 -23.83
C LYS A 179 12.20 -19.02 -22.81
N ARG A 180 11.90 -18.81 -21.53
CA ARG A 180 12.87 -18.96 -20.47
C ARG A 180 13.28 -20.43 -20.27
N SER A 181 12.31 -21.33 -20.23
CA SER A 181 12.56 -22.78 -20.15
C SER A 181 13.39 -23.30 -21.32
N GLU A 182 13.05 -22.89 -22.54
CA GLU A 182 13.79 -23.24 -23.75
C GLU A 182 15.23 -22.71 -23.76
N SER A 183 15.50 -21.59 -23.08
CA SER A 183 16.86 -21.05 -22.90
C SER A 183 17.68 -21.75 -21.81
N GLY A 184 17.22 -22.89 -21.30
CA GLY A 184 17.91 -23.68 -20.28
C GLY A 184 17.70 -23.18 -18.84
N LYS A 185 16.78 -22.26 -18.62
CA LYS A 185 16.40 -21.78 -17.29
C LYS A 185 15.24 -22.59 -16.75
N ASN A 186 15.50 -23.47 -15.80
CA ASN A 186 14.52 -24.47 -15.34
C ASN A 186 13.41 -23.94 -14.44
N PHE A 187 13.45 -22.67 -14.02
CA PHE A 187 12.43 -22.07 -13.15
C PHE A 187 12.12 -20.63 -13.55
N SER A 188 11.00 -20.12 -13.05
CA SER A 188 10.64 -18.70 -13.17
C SER A 188 10.01 -18.18 -11.89
N ILE A 189 10.32 -16.94 -11.54
CA ILE A 189 9.71 -16.20 -10.45
C ILE A 189 8.80 -15.11 -11.03
N ILE A 190 7.55 -15.09 -10.59
CA ILE A 190 6.55 -14.12 -11.03
C ILE A 190 6.07 -13.32 -9.81
N ALA A 191 6.37 -12.04 -9.78
CA ALA A 191 5.82 -11.12 -8.79
C ALA A 191 4.44 -10.62 -9.25
N VAL A 192 3.41 -10.81 -8.45
CA VAL A 192 2.01 -10.53 -8.82
C VAL A 192 1.38 -9.59 -7.81
N ALA A 193 0.93 -8.41 -8.25
CA ALA A 193 0.17 -7.52 -7.36
C ALA A 193 -1.22 -8.09 -7.06
N GLU A 194 -1.68 -8.00 -5.81
CA GLU A 194 -3.03 -8.46 -5.40
C GLU A 194 -4.17 -7.83 -6.22
N GLY A 195 -3.93 -6.61 -6.71
CA GLY A 195 -4.90 -5.84 -7.49
C GLY A 195 -4.86 -6.07 -9.00
N VAL A 196 -4.02 -6.99 -9.49
CA VAL A 196 -3.82 -7.25 -10.92
C VAL A 196 -5.07 -7.76 -11.62
N PHE A 197 -5.19 -7.47 -12.91
CA PHE A 197 -6.26 -7.96 -13.79
C PHE A 197 -5.73 -8.10 -15.23
N ASP A 198 -6.37 -8.97 -16.00
CA ASP A 198 -6.07 -9.16 -17.43
C ASP A 198 -6.74 -8.09 -18.32
N LYS A 199 -6.44 -8.14 -19.63
CA LYS A 199 -7.01 -7.19 -20.62
C LYS A 199 -8.54 -7.25 -20.72
N GLU A 200 -9.16 -8.41 -20.51
CA GLU A 200 -10.63 -8.53 -20.52
C GLU A 200 -11.22 -7.89 -19.26
N GLU A 201 -10.64 -8.20 -18.10
CA GLU A 201 -11.07 -7.63 -16.82
C GLU A 201 -10.84 -6.11 -16.74
N ALA A 202 -9.90 -5.56 -17.53
CA ALA A 202 -9.64 -4.13 -17.60
C ALA A 202 -10.86 -3.35 -18.12
N GLN A 203 -11.66 -3.98 -18.97
CA GLN A 203 -12.89 -3.39 -19.55
C GLN A 203 -14.09 -3.47 -18.60
N MET A 204 -14.00 -4.23 -17.50
CA MET A 204 -15.09 -4.47 -16.56
C MET A 204 -15.05 -3.48 -15.39
N LYS A 205 -16.23 -3.12 -14.86
CA LYS A 205 -16.31 -2.41 -13.59
C LYS A 205 -15.86 -3.30 -12.43
N LYS A 206 -15.29 -2.70 -11.37
CA LYS A 206 -14.77 -3.44 -10.20
C LYS A 206 -15.78 -4.42 -9.60
N LYS A 207 -17.06 -4.06 -9.54
CA LYS A 207 -18.13 -4.95 -9.01
C LYS A 207 -18.35 -6.17 -9.91
N GLU A 208 -18.31 -6.00 -11.21
CA GLU A 208 -18.48 -7.07 -12.21
C GLU A 208 -17.32 -8.06 -12.15
N ARG A 209 -16.07 -7.55 -12.06
CA ARG A 209 -14.88 -8.39 -11.85
C ARG A 209 -15.00 -9.23 -10.58
N ALA A 210 -15.38 -8.60 -9.46
CA ALA A 210 -15.52 -9.29 -8.19
C ALA A 210 -16.59 -10.40 -8.27
N LYS A 211 -17.71 -10.14 -8.94
CA LYS A 211 -18.79 -11.11 -9.16
C LYS A 211 -18.30 -12.29 -10.03
N LYS A 212 -17.68 -12.00 -11.18
CA LYS A 212 -17.11 -13.01 -12.09
C LYS A 212 -16.10 -13.91 -11.38
N ARG A 213 -15.20 -13.33 -10.59
CA ARG A 213 -14.21 -14.08 -9.81
C ARG A 213 -14.84 -14.97 -8.74
N ALA A 214 -15.87 -14.50 -8.05
CA ALA A 214 -16.60 -15.27 -7.05
C ALA A 214 -17.36 -16.45 -7.67
N GLU A 215 -17.98 -16.26 -8.82
CA GLU A 215 -18.72 -17.31 -9.55
C GLU A 215 -17.82 -18.47 -10.00
N VAL A 216 -16.55 -18.20 -10.29
CA VAL A 216 -15.58 -19.22 -10.73
C VAL A 216 -14.81 -19.82 -9.54
N GLY A 217 -15.11 -19.42 -8.31
CA GLY A 217 -14.46 -19.95 -7.09
C GLY A 217 -12.99 -19.57 -6.96
N ILE A 218 -12.55 -18.52 -7.65
CA ILE A 218 -11.15 -18.05 -7.64
C ILE A 218 -10.91 -17.21 -6.39
N VAL A 219 -10.02 -17.68 -5.52
CA VAL A 219 -9.68 -17.01 -4.26
C VAL A 219 -8.90 -15.71 -4.53
N THR A 220 -7.88 -15.75 -5.39
CA THR A 220 -7.08 -14.59 -5.78
C THR A 220 -6.77 -14.58 -7.27
N ALA A 221 -6.40 -13.41 -7.82
CA ALA A 221 -5.95 -13.32 -9.21
C ALA A 221 -4.71 -14.17 -9.45
N THR A 222 -3.81 -14.25 -8.48
CA THR A 222 -2.57 -15.03 -8.55
C THR A 222 -2.83 -16.52 -8.70
N ASN A 223 -3.80 -17.07 -7.96
CA ASN A 223 -4.19 -18.48 -8.11
C ASN A 223 -4.74 -18.77 -9.52
N ARG A 224 -5.55 -17.85 -10.08
CA ARG A 224 -6.04 -17.95 -11.45
C ARG A 224 -4.90 -17.97 -12.47
N ILE A 225 -3.96 -17.03 -12.33
CA ILE A 225 -2.79 -16.93 -13.21
C ILE A 225 -1.96 -18.22 -13.15
N ALA A 226 -1.69 -18.73 -11.95
CA ALA A 226 -0.96 -19.99 -11.77
C ALA A 226 -1.65 -21.16 -12.48
N SER A 227 -2.96 -21.33 -12.27
CA SER A 227 -3.73 -22.39 -12.94
C SER A 227 -3.73 -22.25 -14.44
N GLN A 228 -3.84 -21.03 -14.97
CA GLN A 228 -3.78 -20.77 -16.42
C GLN A 228 -2.40 -21.08 -17.01
N ILE A 229 -1.32 -20.69 -16.33
CA ILE A 229 0.05 -21.02 -16.78
C ILE A 229 0.23 -22.54 -16.81
N GLN A 230 -0.13 -23.24 -15.74
CA GLN A 230 0.00 -24.69 -15.68
C GLN A 230 -0.80 -25.41 -16.77
N ALA A 231 -2.04 -24.98 -17.02
CA ALA A 231 -2.89 -25.56 -18.04
C ALA A 231 -2.36 -25.33 -19.46
N LYS A 232 -1.77 -24.16 -19.75
CA LYS A 232 -1.28 -23.80 -21.08
C LYS A 232 0.14 -24.28 -21.38
N THR A 233 0.98 -24.43 -20.36
CA THR A 233 2.41 -24.75 -20.53
C THR A 233 2.77 -26.17 -20.10
N GLY A 234 1.94 -26.82 -19.28
CA GLY A 234 2.26 -28.10 -18.63
C GLY A 234 3.29 -27.99 -17.50
N LEU A 235 3.84 -26.79 -17.24
CA LEU A 235 4.85 -26.58 -16.22
C LEU A 235 4.21 -26.44 -14.83
N GLU A 236 4.82 -27.06 -13.81
CA GLU A 236 4.31 -27.02 -12.46
C GLU A 236 4.39 -25.64 -11.86
N THR A 237 3.26 -25.12 -11.35
CA THR A 237 3.18 -23.81 -10.71
C THR A 237 2.88 -23.93 -9.23
N ARG A 238 3.37 -23.00 -8.41
CA ARG A 238 3.01 -22.84 -6.99
C ARG A 238 2.84 -21.37 -6.68
N VAL A 239 1.99 -21.09 -5.70
CA VAL A 239 1.68 -19.73 -5.24
C VAL A 239 2.15 -19.55 -3.81
N CYS A 240 2.84 -18.45 -3.55
CA CYS A 240 3.18 -17.96 -2.22
C CYS A 240 2.43 -16.65 -1.99
N VAL A 241 1.73 -16.55 -0.86
CA VAL A 241 0.99 -15.34 -0.46
C VAL A 241 1.49 -14.89 0.91
N PRO A 242 2.52 -14.05 1.00
CA PRO A 242 3.00 -13.50 2.27
C PRO A 242 1.92 -12.73 3.03
N GLY A 243 1.01 -12.07 2.32
CA GLY A 243 -0.14 -11.38 2.89
C GLY A 243 0.27 -10.35 3.94
N HIS A 244 -0.34 -10.43 5.13
CA HIS A 244 -0.09 -9.48 6.21
C HIS A 244 1.33 -9.52 6.81
N MET A 245 2.15 -10.51 6.48
CA MET A 245 3.58 -10.51 6.85
C MET A 245 4.29 -9.26 6.29
N LEU A 246 3.87 -8.76 5.11
CA LEU A 246 4.39 -7.54 4.50
C LEU A 246 4.17 -6.27 5.34
N ARG A 247 3.33 -6.34 6.38
CA ARG A 247 3.03 -5.24 7.31
C ARG A 247 3.71 -5.39 8.67
N GLY A 248 4.47 -6.47 8.85
CA GLY A 248 5.10 -6.83 10.13
C GLY A 248 6.54 -6.37 10.25
N GLY A 249 7.13 -6.75 11.36
CA GLY A 249 8.55 -6.55 11.62
C GLY A 249 8.94 -5.13 12.04
N SER A 250 10.24 -4.95 12.19
CA SER A 250 10.86 -3.68 12.54
C SER A 250 10.97 -2.78 11.30
N PRO A 251 10.72 -1.45 11.41
CA PRO A 251 10.86 -0.55 10.26
C PRO A 251 12.31 -0.45 9.79
N SER A 252 12.50 -0.33 8.48
CA SER A 252 13.79 -0.08 7.85
C SER A 252 14.41 1.24 8.34
N ALA A 253 15.72 1.38 8.22
CA ALA A 253 16.41 2.63 8.55
C ALA A 253 15.84 3.81 7.74
N TYR A 254 15.51 3.57 6.47
CA TYR A 254 14.91 4.60 5.61
C TYR A 254 13.57 5.11 6.16
N ASP A 255 12.67 4.19 6.53
CA ASP A 255 11.35 4.57 7.05
C ASP A 255 11.43 5.26 8.41
N ARG A 256 12.39 4.88 9.28
CA ARG A 256 12.64 5.57 10.55
C ARG A 256 13.04 7.02 10.32
N ILE A 257 13.98 7.27 9.41
CA ILE A 257 14.44 8.62 9.06
C ILE A 257 13.29 9.42 8.43
N LEU A 258 12.57 8.83 7.48
CA LEU A 258 11.46 9.49 6.79
C LEU A 258 10.33 9.86 7.76
N ALA A 259 9.94 8.94 8.65
CA ALA A 259 8.91 9.19 9.65
C ALA A 259 9.33 10.30 10.63
N THR A 260 10.60 10.33 11.04
CA THR A 260 11.16 11.40 11.88
C THR A 260 11.09 12.76 11.16
N GLN A 261 11.53 12.80 9.90
CA GLN A 261 11.45 14.04 9.09
C GLN A 261 10.00 14.51 8.92
N PHE A 262 9.07 13.60 8.67
CA PHE A 262 7.66 13.93 8.53
C PHE A 262 7.05 14.46 9.83
N GLY A 263 7.41 13.85 10.96
CA GLY A 263 6.97 14.29 12.29
C GLY A 263 7.46 15.70 12.61
N VAL A 264 8.75 15.99 12.39
CA VAL A 264 9.33 17.33 12.58
C VAL A 264 8.64 18.37 11.70
N HIS A 265 8.40 18.03 10.42
CA HIS A 265 7.71 18.95 9.51
C HIS A 265 6.26 19.21 9.91
N ALA A 266 5.54 18.17 10.37
CA ALA A 266 4.17 18.29 10.88
C ALA A 266 4.12 19.21 12.12
N ALA A 267 5.06 19.06 13.05
CA ALA A 267 5.19 19.96 14.20
C ALA A 267 5.43 21.41 13.77
N GLY A 268 6.30 21.62 12.79
CA GLY A 268 6.55 22.95 12.19
C GLY A 268 5.30 23.57 11.55
N LEU A 269 4.44 22.77 10.91
CA LEU A 269 3.17 23.23 10.37
C LEU A 269 2.19 23.65 11.47
N ILE A 270 2.16 22.94 12.62
CA ILE A 270 1.34 23.32 13.78
C ILE A 270 1.80 24.65 14.34
N LEU A 271 3.11 24.82 14.56
CA LEU A 271 3.67 26.08 15.08
C LEU A 271 3.42 27.28 14.16
N GLN A 272 3.26 27.04 12.86
CA GLN A 272 2.93 28.06 11.87
C GLN A 272 1.42 28.20 11.60
N GLU A 273 0.59 27.46 12.34
CA GLU A 273 -0.87 27.41 12.14
C GLU A 273 -1.31 27.06 10.72
N LYS A 274 -0.50 26.26 10.00
CA LYS A 274 -0.74 25.84 8.61
C LYS A 274 -1.48 24.49 8.57
N TYR A 275 -2.77 24.54 8.76
CA TYR A 275 -3.66 23.38 8.79
C TYR A 275 -4.26 23.05 7.42
N GLY A 276 -5.06 21.97 7.34
CA GLY A 276 -5.69 21.49 6.11
C GLY A 276 -4.67 20.94 5.11
N ARG A 277 -3.53 20.44 5.60
CA ARG A 277 -2.40 19.98 4.78
C ARG A 277 -2.02 18.54 5.12
N THR A 278 -1.26 17.92 4.23
CA THR A 278 -0.54 16.67 4.48
C THR A 278 0.95 16.85 4.21
N VAL A 279 1.77 16.25 5.05
CA VAL A 279 3.22 16.23 4.83
C VAL A 279 3.53 15.39 3.60
N ALA A 280 4.56 15.76 2.85
CA ALA A 280 4.99 15.10 1.64
C ALA A 280 6.52 15.16 1.46
N LYS A 281 7.06 14.23 0.69
CA LYS A 281 8.44 14.31 0.17
C LYS A 281 8.34 14.47 -1.35
N ILE A 282 8.93 15.53 -1.90
CA ILE A 282 8.89 15.84 -3.33
C ILE A 282 10.29 16.27 -3.77
N GLY A 283 10.86 15.55 -4.75
CA GLY A 283 12.20 15.84 -5.26
C GLY A 283 13.27 15.82 -4.17
N GLY A 284 13.16 14.90 -3.21
CA GLY A 284 14.09 14.77 -2.07
C GLY A 284 13.83 15.76 -0.91
N LYS A 285 12.96 16.75 -1.06
CA LYS A 285 12.64 17.77 -0.03
C LYS A 285 11.39 17.39 0.75
N ILE A 286 11.39 17.61 2.06
CA ILE A 286 10.18 17.51 2.89
C ILE A 286 9.38 18.80 2.75
N THR A 287 8.11 18.68 2.43
CA THR A 287 7.16 19.74 2.17
C THR A 287 5.75 19.34 2.60
N SER A 288 4.74 20.08 2.17
CA SER A 288 3.34 19.71 2.42
C SER A 288 2.43 20.13 1.27
N ASN A 289 1.41 19.33 1.00
CA ASN A 289 0.34 19.65 0.05
C ASN A 289 -0.94 20.02 0.80
N LYS A 290 -1.83 20.77 0.16
CA LYS A 290 -3.18 20.92 0.68
C LYS A 290 -3.97 19.62 0.57
N LEU A 291 -4.76 19.29 1.58
CA LEU A 291 -5.61 18.08 1.54
C LEU A 291 -6.62 18.13 0.39
N GLU A 292 -7.09 19.33 0.01
CA GLU A 292 -7.99 19.51 -1.13
C GLU A 292 -7.41 19.08 -2.47
N ASP A 293 -6.10 19.21 -2.64
CA ASP A 293 -5.43 18.88 -3.90
C ASP A 293 -5.17 17.40 -4.05
N ILE A 294 -5.07 16.65 -2.93
CA ILE A 294 -4.61 15.26 -2.94
C ILE A 294 -5.64 14.22 -2.51
N ALA A 295 -6.58 14.60 -1.61
CA ALA A 295 -7.53 13.65 -1.04
C ALA A 295 -8.43 13.04 -2.12
N GLY A 296 -8.44 11.72 -2.20
CA GLY A 296 -9.23 10.98 -3.19
C GLY A 296 -8.51 10.66 -4.49
N LYS A 297 -7.35 11.25 -4.74
CA LYS A 297 -6.47 10.89 -5.86
C LYS A 297 -5.56 9.73 -5.46
N THR A 298 -5.20 8.90 -6.43
CA THR A 298 -4.29 7.75 -6.22
C THR A 298 -3.06 7.96 -7.10
N LYS A 299 -1.88 7.71 -6.54
CA LYS A 299 -0.62 7.70 -7.28
C LYS A 299 -0.42 6.28 -7.85
N PHE A 300 -0.57 6.15 -9.15
CA PHE A 300 -0.33 4.92 -9.88
C PHE A 300 1.10 4.85 -10.41
N VAL A 301 1.58 3.63 -10.69
CA VAL A 301 2.80 3.42 -11.46
C VAL A 301 2.55 3.87 -12.90
N SER A 302 3.43 4.70 -13.44
CA SER A 302 3.38 5.04 -14.87
C SER A 302 3.91 3.87 -15.69
N PRO A 303 3.16 3.33 -16.66
CA PRO A 303 3.66 2.31 -17.59
C PRO A 303 4.92 2.74 -18.35
N ASP A 304 5.09 4.05 -18.55
CA ASP A 304 6.27 4.66 -19.19
C ASP A 304 7.25 5.25 -18.16
N GLY A 305 7.09 4.89 -16.88
CA GLY A 305 7.96 5.36 -15.80
C GLY A 305 9.34 4.69 -15.84
N GLN A 306 10.37 5.41 -15.37
CA GLN A 306 11.76 4.96 -15.43
C GLN A 306 11.97 3.55 -14.86
N LEU A 307 11.32 3.17 -13.75
CA LEU A 307 11.45 1.83 -13.18
C LEU A 307 10.87 0.74 -14.07
N VAL A 308 9.75 1.00 -14.75
CA VAL A 308 9.14 0.05 -15.70
C VAL A 308 10.04 -0.11 -16.93
N ILE A 309 10.56 1.00 -17.46
CA ILE A 309 11.53 0.99 -18.57
C ILE A 309 12.77 0.16 -18.18
N THR A 310 13.36 0.48 -17.03
CA THR A 310 14.53 -0.27 -16.52
C THR A 310 14.25 -1.78 -16.40
N ALA A 311 13.09 -2.15 -15.87
CA ALA A 311 12.70 -3.56 -15.76
C ALA A 311 12.56 -4.23 -17.15
N LYS A 312 11.94 -3.55 -18.11
CA LYS A 312 11.80 -4.03 -19.50
C LYS A 312 13.17 -4.18 -20.20
N ASP A 313 14.07 -3.21 -19.99
CA ASP A 313 15.43 -3.25 -20.55
C ASP A 313 16.26 -4.41 -19.99
N LEU A 314 16.01 -4.82 -18.74
CA LEU A 314 16.56 -6.02 -18.13
C LEU A 314 15.93 -7.32 -18.65
N GLY A 315 14.90 -7.23 -19.47
CA GLY A 315 14.18 -8.39 -20.03
C GLY A 315 13.07 -8.92 -19.12
N ILE A 316 12.67 -8.20 -18.09
CA ILE A 316 11.53 -8.55 -17.22
C ILE A 316 10.24 -8.31 -18.00
N SER A 317 9.37 -9.33 -18.07
CA SER A 317 8.09 -9.24 -18.75
C SER A 317 7.00 -8.67 -17.83
N PHE A 318 6.13 -7.84 -18.40
CA PHE A 318 4.90 -7.40 -17.75
C PHE A 318 3.64 -8.09 -18.29
N GLY A 319 3.81 -9.03 -19.26
CA GLY A 319 2.70 -9.69 -19.92
C GLY A 319 1.90 -8.76 -20.86
N ASP A 320 2.45 -7.63 -21.29
CA ASP A 320 1.81 -6.60 -22.13
C ASP A 320 2.02 -6.76 -23.63
#